data_14c57e583b2f48786449c5bc17ce070a
#
_entry.id   14c57e583b2f48786449c5bc17ce070a
#
_cell.length_a   1.000
_cell.length_b   1.000
_cell.length_c   1.000
_cell.angle_alpha   90.00
_cell.angle_beta   90.00
_cell.angle_gamma   90.00
#
_symmetry.space_group_name_H-M   'P 1'
#
loop_
_entity.id
_entity.type
_entity.pdbx_description
1 polymer ?
#
loop_
_entity_poly.entity_id
_entity_poly.type
_entity_poly.pdbx_seq_one_letter_code
_entity_poly.pdbx_strand_id
1 'polypeptide(L)'
;LEISGEGLSQSQVELMREKYGVNSFSQRRNDTILRLLRRAFINPFNIILLVLGIISLATDVVLVSNFARNATTAVIIFSMILISGTIRLVQELRAKNASKQLNRLIHESITVRRAGEVKEIPAEELVVGDIVLLVAGDRVPADLRLTKVSDLFLSQAAITGESAILEKNAQALSYSNSESLTQLENLAFMATTVISGKGEGIVLAVGKDTLYGSFTKEDPDEKQSFQKGANSIAWVMLRFIAVLIPIVFILLQITGGRWLESFAFALSVAVGLMPEMLPMVI
;
A
#
# COMPACT_ATOMS: atom_id res chain seq x y z
N LEU A 1 7.51 -8.49 -32.10
CA LEU A 1 6.63 -9.60 -31.70
C LEU A 1 5.83 -10.02 -32.94
N GLU A 2 6.17 -11.15 -33.55
CA GLU A 2 5.30 -11.81 -34.49
C GLU A 2 4.20 -12.52 -33.71
N ILE A 3 3.07 -11.83 -33.53
CA ILE A 3 1.90 -12.38 -32.84
C ILE A 3 0.95 -12.89 -33.91
N SER A 4 0.68 -14.20 -33.93
CA SER A 4 -0.34 -14.77 -34.81
C SER A 4 -1.72 -14.25 -34.42
N GLY A 5 -2.65 -14.15 -35.36
CA GLY A 5 -4.02 -13.71 -35.07
C GLY A 5 -4.78 -14.62 -34.08
N GLU A 6 -4.21 -15.74 -33.69
CA GLU A 6 -4.73 -16.68 -32.69
C GLU A 6 -4.36 -16.32 -31.24
N GLY A 7 -3.47 -15.33 -31.04
CA GLY A 7 -3.00 -14.93 -29.72
C GLY A 7 -1.91 -15.85 -29.16
N LEU A 8 -1.49 -15.58 -27.91
CA LEU A 8 -0.39 -16.29 -27.24
C LEU A 8 -0.82 -17.69 -26.78
N SER A 9 0.09 -18.66 -26.91
CA SER A 9 -0.02 -19.96 -26.23
C SER A 9 0.29 -19.83 -24.74
N GLN A 10 -0.11 -20.83 -23.93
CA GLN A 10 0.13 -20.81 -22.48
C GLN A 10 1.61 -20.68 -22.12
N SER A 11 2.51 -21.34 -22.83
CA SER A 11 3.95 -21.24 -22.64
C SER A 11 4.49 -19.85 -22.97
N GLN A 12 3.95 -19.21 -24.01
CA GLN A 12 4.31 -17.83 -24.35
C GLN A 12 3.80 -16.83 -23.29
N VAL A 13 2.60 -17.04 -22.74
CA VAL A 13 2.08 -16.22 -21.63
C VAL A 13 3.01 -16.25 -20.42
N GLU A 14 3.51 -17.43 -20.03
CA GLU A 14 4.43 -17.57 -18.91
C GLU A 14 5.76 -16.84 -19.18
N LEU A 15 6.31 -16.99 -20.38
CA LEU A 15 7.54 -16.32 -20.80
C LEU A 15 7.36 -14.79 -20.83
N MET A 16 6.23 -14.28 -21.33
CA MET A 16 5.94 -12.85 -21.34
C MET A 16 5.72 -12.31 -19.93
N ARG A 17 5.10 -13.10 -19.05
CA ARG A 17 4.93 -12.76 -17.62
C ARG A 17 6.27 -12.65 -16.90
N GLU A 18 7.20 -13.55 -17.18
CA GLU A 18 8.55 -13.50 -16.59
C GLU A 18 9.33 -12.30 -17.10
N LYS A 19 9.23 -11.99 -18.40
CA LYS A 19 10.00 -10.93 -19.04
C LYS A 19 9.49 -9.52 -18.76
N TYR A 20 8.17 -9.31 -18.78
CA TYR A 20 7.53 -7.98 -18.70
C TYR A 20 6.68 -7.79 -17.43
N GLY A 21 6.55 -8.84 -16.61
CA GLY A 21 5.75 -8.79 -15.40
C GLY A 21 4.25 -8.99 -15.63
N VAL A 22 3.46 -8.62 -14.63
CA VAL A 22 2.00 -8.71 -14.62
C VAL A 22 1.38 -7.31 -14.68
N ASN A 23 0.13 -7.23 -15.15
CA ASN A 23 -0.61 -5.97 -15.22
C ASN A 23 -1.09 -5.53 -13.84
N SER A 24 -0.16 -5.10 -13.01
CA SER A 24 -0.44 -4.65 -11.65
C SER A 24 0.43 -3.45 -11.26
N PHE A 25 -0.19 -2.43 -10.66
CA PHE A 25 0.52 -1.28 -10.09
C PHE A 25 1.17 -1.60 -8.75
N SER A 26 0.61 -2.56 -8.04
CA SER A 26 1.09 -2.99 -6.74
C SER A 26 2.10 -4.14 -6.92
N GLN A 27 3.37 -3.85 -6.74
CA GLN A 27 4.27 -4.91 -6.31
C GLN A 27 3.71 -5.42 -4.97
N ARG A 28 3.04 -6.58 -4.98
CA ARG A 28 2.68 -7.31 -3.75
C ARG A 28 3.99 -7.59 -3.00
N ARG A 29 4.44 -6.62 -2.20
CA ARG A 29 5.41 -6.92 -1.16
C ARG A 29 4.73 -7.90 -0.23
N ASN A 30 5.06 -9.18 -0.37
CA ASN A 30 4.68 -10.19 0.60
C ASN A 30 5.30 -9.75 1.93
N ASP A 31 4.52 -9.03 2.72
CA ASP A 31 4.92 -8.69 4.07
C ASP A 31 5.03 -10.00 4.85
N THR A 32 6.26 -10.41 5.06
CA THR A 32 6.58 -11.59 5.86
C THR A 32 6.03 -11.37 7.27
N ILE A 33 5.50 -12.43 7.90
CA ILE A 33 4.97 -12.40 9.27
C ILE A 33 5.95 -11.72 10.23
N LEU A 34 7.24 -11.96 10.05
CA LEU A 34 8.29 -11.30 10.84
C LEU A 34 8.30 -9.77 10.71
N ARG A 35 8.01 -9.23 9.52
CA ARG A 35 7.92 -7.77 9.31
C ARG A 35 6.69 -7.18 9.97
N LEU A 36 5.56 -7.91 9.96
CA LEU A 36 4.34 -7.53 10.68
C LEU A 36 4.56 -7.52 12.19
N LEU A 37 5.17 -8.57 12.73
CA LEU A 37 5.56 -8.64 14.15
C LEU A 37 6.49 -7.48 14.53
N ARG A 38 7.52 -7.22 13.73
CA ARG A 38 8.42 -6.12 13.97
C ARG A 38 7.69 -4.78 14.01
N ARG A 39 6.76 -4.51 13.08
CA ARG A 39 5.97 -3.28 13.08
C ARG A 39 5.00 -3.18 14.26
N ALA A 40 4.40 -4.30 14.68
CA ALA A 40 3.47 -4.34 15.79
C ALA A 40 4.17 -4.05 17.14
N PHE A 41 5.35 -4.65 17.37
CA PHE A 41 6.05 -4.58 18.65
C PHE A 41 7.14 -3.48 18.70
N ILE A 42 7.81 -3.18 17.58
CA ILE A 42 8.86 -2.14 17.52
C ILE A 42 8.23 -0.84 16.98
N ASN A 43 7.55 -0.14 17.85
CA ASN A 43 7.09 1.21 17.63
C ASN A 43 7.65 2.14 18.73
N PRO A 44 7.73 3.46 18.51
CA PRO A 44 8.30 4.38 19.48
C PRO A 44 7.72 4.24 20.89
N PHE A 45 6.45 3.90 20.96
CA PHE A 45 5.66 3.71 22.13
C PHE A 45 6.09 2.49 22.96
N ASN A 46 6.13 1.32 22.33
CA ASN A 46 6.59 0.10 22.99
C ASN A 46 8.07 0.16 23.37
N ILE A 47 8.88 0.91 22.60
CA ILE A 47 10.29 1.13 22.95
C ILE A 47 10.41 1.91 24.27
N ILE A 48 9.59 2.95 24.46
CA ILE A 48 9.57 3.69 25.73
C ILE A 48 9.13 2.78 26.88
N LEU A 49 8.02 2.06 26.70
CA LEU A 49 7.55 1.12 27.72
C LEU A 49 8.61 0.05 28.02
N LEU A 50 9.34 -0.42 27.02
CA LEU A 50 10.43 -1.37 27.20
C LEU A 50 11.56 -0.76 28.04
N VAL A 51 11.99 0.44 27.72
CA VAL A 51 13.03 1.15 28.50
C VAL A 51 12.57 1.35 29.93
N LEU A 52 11.33 1.81 30.13
CA LEU A 52 10.76 2.02 31.44
C LEU A 52 10.62 0.68 32.22
N GLY A 53 10.22 -0.38 31.56
CA GLY A 53 10.15 -1.72 32.16
C GLY A 53 11.52 -2.24 32.59
N ILE A 54 12.56 -2.00 31.79
CA ILE A 54 13.94 -2.36 32.14
C ILE A 54 14.43 -1.53 33.34
N ILE A 55 14.17 -0.23 33.35
CA ILE A 55 14.55 0.65 34.48
C ILE A 55 13.81 0.23 35.75
N SER A 56 12.50 -0.04 35.67
CA SER A 56 11.71 -0.55 36.80
C SER A 56 12.26 -1.89 37.32
N LEU A 57 12.59 -2.80 36.41
CA LEU A 57 13.17 -4.09 36.79
C LEU A 57 14.54 -3.90 37.47
N ALA A 58 15.38 -3.02 36.95
CA ALA A 58 16.70 -2.74 37.54
C ALA A 58 16.58 -2.11 38.91
N THR A 59 15.70 -1.12 39.10
CA THR A 59 15.50 -0.45 40.40
C THR A 59 14.83 -1.37 41.41
N ASP A 60 13.83 -2.14 41.02
CA ASP A 60 13.05 -2.94 41.95
C ASP A 60 13.73 -4.25 42.32
N VAL A 61 14.54 -4.82 41.44
CA VAL A 61 15.19 -6.13 41.64
C VAL A 61 16.65 -5.95 42.15
N VAL A 62 17.39 -5.00 41.58
CA VAL A 62 18.83 -4.87 41.91
C VAL A 62 19.06 -4.02 43.18
N LEU A 63 18.24 -3.01 43.43
CA LEU A 63 18.41 -2.09 44.57
C LEU A 63 17.64 -2.53 45.83
N VAL A 64 16.61 -3.39 45.71
CA VAL A 64 15.78 -3.81 46.81
C VAL A 64 15.69 -5.36 46.82
N SER A 65 16.28 -6.01 47.80
CA SER A 65 16.50 -7.47 47.89
C SER A 65 15.24 -8.35 48.01
N ASN A 66 14.05 -7.90 47.66
CA ASN A 66 12.78 -8.65 47.69
C ASN A 66 12.17 -8.79 46.31
N PHE A 67 12.67 -9.73 45.53
CA PHE A 67 12.28 -9.99 44.14
C PHE A 67 10.76 -10.19 43.94
N ALA A 68 10.10 -10.95 44.78
CA ALA A 68 8.69 -11.34 44.58
C ALA A 68 7.69 -10.19 44.81
N ARG A 69 8.05 -9.19 45.60
CA ARG A 69 7.15 -8.08 45.96
C ARG A 69 7.31 -6.85 45.04
N ASN A 70 8.46 -6.69 44.45
CA ASN A 70 8.84 -5.48 43.75
C ASN A 70 8.80 -5.63 42.20
N ALA A 71 8.74 -6.88 41.67
CA ALA A 71 8.64 -7.12 40.24
C ALA A 71 7.26 -6.81 39.64
N THR A 72 6.26 -6.46 40.47
CA THR A 72 4.87 -6.24 40.02
C THR A 72 4.76 -5.13 38.96
N THR A 73 5.46 -4.02 39.14
CA THR A 73 5.45 -2.89 38.20
C THR A 73 6.03 -3.30 36.83
N ALA A 74 7.17 -4.00 36.85
CA ALA A 74 7.77 -4.50 35.62
C ALA A 74 6.85 -5.50 34.90
N VAL A 75 6.21 -6.41 35.63
CA VAL A 75 5.24 -7.38 35.09
C VAL A 75 4.05 -6.66 34.43
N ILE A 76 3.52 -5.61 35.08
CA ILE A 76 2.44 -4.80 34.51
C ILE A 76 2.90 -4.15 33.19
N ILE A 77 4.07 -3.50 33.17
CA ILE A 77 4.59 -2.84 31.97
C ILE A 77 4.81 -3.84 30.82
N PHE A 78 5.42 -4.99 31.10
CA PHE A 78 5.62 -6.02 30.07
C PHE A 78 4.30 -6.64 29.58
N SER A 79 3.32 -6.81 30.47
CA SER A 79 1.98 -7.27 30.06
C SER A 79 1.29 -6.24 29.18
N MET A 80 1.44 -4.93 29.43
CA MET A 80 0.91 -3.87 28.58
C MET A 80 1.57 -3.89 27.19
N ILE A 81 2.90 -4.08 27.10
CA ILE A 81 3.59 -4.22 25.80
C ILE A 81 3.05 -5.40 25.02
N LEU A 82 2.84 -6.54 25.69
CA LEU A 82 2.32 -7.74 25.04
C LEU A 82 0.89 -7.55 24.54
N ILE A 83 0.01 -6.99 25.38
CA ILE A 83 -1.38 -6.71 25.03
C ILE A 83 -1.44 -5.71 23.87
N SER A 84 -0.76 -4.58 23.97
CA SER A 84 -0.71 -3.53 22.94
C SER A 84 -0.18 -4.07 21.61
N GLY A 85 0.94 -4.80 21.64
CA GLY A 85 1.52 -5.44 20.46
C GLY A 85 0.58 -6.45 19.81
N THR A 86 -0.13 -7.25 20.62
CA THR A 86 -1.08 -8.25 20.13
C THR A 86 -2.31 -7.60 19.49
N ILE A 87 -2.89 -6.58 20.14
CA ILE A 87 -4.02 -5.83 19.59
C ILE A 87 -3.63 -5.21 18.24
N ARG A 88 -2.48 -4.58 18.16
CA ARG A 88 -1.98 -3.96 16.92
C ARG A 88 -1.74 -4.98 15.82
N LEU A 89 -1.17 -6.15 16.15
CA LEU A 89 -1.00 -7.24 15.20
C LEU A 89 -2.33 -7.73 14.63
N VAL A 90 -3.33 -7.94 15.50
CA VAL A 90 -4.68 -8.35 15.08
C VAL A 90 -5.33 -7.31 14.18
N GLN A 91 -5.20 -6.02 14.51
CA GLN A 91 -5.72 -4.92 13.70
C GLN A 91 -5.06 -4.87 12.31
N GLU A 92 -3.73 -4.99 12.24
CA GLU A 92 -2.99 -4.99 10.97
C GLU A 92 -3.36 -6.19 10.09
N LEU A 93 -3.53 -7.38 10.70
CA LEU A 93 -4.01 -8.58 9.98
C LEU A 93 -5.45 -8.41 9.47
N ARG A 94 -6.36 -7.83 10.28
CA ARG A 94 -7.73 -7.55 9.86
C ARG A 94 -7.78 -6.53 8.73
N ALA A 95 -7.04 -5.43 8.83
CA ALA A 95 -6.94 -4.41 7.78
C ALA A 95 -6.41 -4.99 6.47
N LYS A 96 -5.36 -5.82 6.53
CA LYS A 96 -4.81 -6.53 5.37
C LYS A 96 -5.83 -7.46 4.70
N ASN A 97 -6.61 -8.19 5.51
CA ASN A 97 -7.64 -9.10 4.99
C ASN A 97 -8.82 -8.33 4.39
N ALA A 98 -9.28 -7.24 5.02
CA ALA A 98 -10.33 -6.38 4.48
C ALA A 98 -9.92 -5.76 3.14
N SER A 99 -8.69 -5.23 3.05
CA SER A 99 -8.15 -4.71 1.78
C SER A 99 -8.07 -5.78 0.68
N LYS A 100 -7.69 -7.02 1.03
CA LYS A 100 -7.69 -8.13 0.07
C LYS A 100 -9.10 -8.50 -0.42
N GLN A 101 -10.10 -8.47 0.47
CA GLN A 101 -11.49 -8.75 0.10
C GLN A 101 -12.04 -7.65 -0.82
N LEU A 102 -11.76 -6.38 -0.50
CA LEU A 102 -12.17 -5.25 -1.33
C LEU A 102 -11.57 -5.34 -2.74
N ASN A 103 -10.28 -5.63 -2.85
CA ASN A 103 -9.62 -5.83 -4.15
C ASN A 103 -10.21 -7.01 -4.94
N ARG A 104 -10.68 -8.07 -4.28
CA ARG A 104 -11.35 -9.19 -4.96
C ARG A 104 -12.71 -8.83 -5.55
N LEU A 105 -13.41 -7.84 -4.97
CA LEU A 105 -14.71 -7.37 -5.47
C LEU A 105 -14.57 -6.44 -6.69
N ILE A 106 -13.37 -5.87 -6.92
CA ILE A 106 -13.07 -4.94 -8.01
C ILE A 106 -12.26 -5.64 -9.12
N HIS A 107 -12.30 -6.98 -9.21
CA HIS A 107 -11.68 -7.66 -10.34
C HIS A 107 -12.46 -7.34 -11.62
N GLU A 108 -11.96 -6.38 -12.39
CA GLU A 108 -12.34 -6.22 -13.78
C GLU A 108 -11.88 -7.46 -14.52
N SER A 109 -12.82 -8.30 -14.97
CA SER A 109 -12.53 -9.34 -15.94
C SER A 109 -12.44 -8.72 -17.33
N ILE A 110 -11.51 -9.19 -18.11
CA ILE A 110 -11.27 -8.73 -19.47
C ILE A 110 -11.34 -9.91 -20.44
N THR A 111 -11.86 -9.65 -21.62
CA THR A 111 -11.96 -10.65 -22.68
C THR A 111 -10.68 -10.65 -23.51
N VAL A 112 -10.01 -11.80 -23.60
CA VAL A 112 -8.79 -11.98 -24.39
C VAL A 112 -8.90 -13.16 -25.32
N ARG A 113 -8.12 -13.13 -26.42
CA ARG A 113 -7.91 -14.28 -27.27
C ARG A 113 -6.53 -14.86 -27.04
N ARG A 114 -6.47 -16.14 -26.62
CA ARG A 114 -5.25 -16.94 -26.45
C ARG A 114 -5.40 -18.28 -27.11
N ALA A 115 -4.42 -18.72 -27.89
CA ALA A 115 -4.43 -20.00 -28.63
C ALA A 115 -5.71 -20.23 -29.46
N GLY A 116 -6.24 -19.19 -30.09
CA GLY A 116 -7.46 -19.22 -30.88
C GLY A 116 -8.76 -19.15 -30.08
N GLU A 117 -8.72 -19.32 -28.75
CA GLU A 117 -9.91 -19.30 -27.91
C GLU A 117 -10.11 -17.92 -27.26
N VAL A 118 -11.37 -17.48 -27.21
CA VAL A 118 -11.80 -16.29 -26.50
C VAL A 118 -12.20 -16.67 -25.08
N LYS A 119 -11.57 -16.02 -24.10
CA LYS A 119 -11.82 -16.28 -22.68
C LYS A 119 -11.74 -15.02 -21.85
N GLU A 120 -12.43 -15.02 -20.72
CA GLU A 120 -12.32 -13.98 -19.71
C GLU A 120 -11.20 -14.31 -18.73
N ILE A 121 -10.36 -13.31 -18.44
CA ILE A 121 -9.30 -13.42 -17.43
C ILE A 121 -9.35 -12.19 -16.52
N PRO A 122 -8.85 -12.29 -15.27
CA PRO A 122 -8.62 -11.13 -14.43
C PRO A 122 -7.65 -10.15 -15.12
N ALA A 123 -7.92 -8.84 -15.04
CA ALA A 123 -7.05 -7.82 -15.64
C ALA A 123 -5.58 -7.92 -15.16
N GLU A 124 -5.36 -8.40 -13.94
CA GLU A 124 -4.01 -8.63 -13.38
C GLU A 124 -3.22 -9.73 -14.11
N GLU A 125 -3.88 -10.66 -14.79
CA GLU A 125 -3.26 -11.78 -15.51
C GLU A 125 -2.87 -11.44 -16.95
N LEU A 126 -3.17 -10.22 -17.39
CA LEU A 126 -2.83 -9.72 -18.72
C LEU A 126 -1.32 -9.59 -18.86
N VAL A 127 -0.79 -9.99 -20.00
CA VAL A 127 0.64 -9.89 -20.33
C VAL A 127 0.85 -9.19 -21.67
N VAL A 128 2.05 -8.68 -21.88
CA VAL A 128 2.45 -8.08 -23.16
C VAL A 128 2.32 -9.13 -24.26
N GLY A 129 1.65 -8.77 -25.37
CA GLY A 129 1.39 -9.64 -26.50
C GLY A 129 0.02 -10.32 -26.48
N ASP A 130 -0.77 -10.25 -25.40
CA ASP A 130 -2.16 -10.70 -25.41
C ASP A 130 -3.00 -9.90 -26.40
N ILE A 131 -4.01 -10.56 -26.99
CA ILE A 131 -5.03 -9.91 -27.81
C ILE A 131 -6.25 -9.64 -26.94
N VAL A 132 -6.53 -8.35 -26.69
CA VAL A 132 -7.69 -7.91 -25.91
C VAL A 132 -8.83 -7.57 -26.86
N LEU A 133 -10.05 -8.03 -26.53
CA LEU A 133 -11.28 -7.67 -27.19
C LEU A 133 -11.98 -6.58 -26.36
N LEU A 134 -12.33 -5.49 -27.03
CA LEU A 134 -12.97 -4.32 -26.42
C LEU A 134 -14.38 -4.17 -26.97
N VAL A 135 -15.34 -3.88 -26.10
CA VAL A 135 -16.72 -3.52 -26.43
C VAL A 135 -17.15 -2.25 -25.69
N ALA A 136 -18.24 -1.63 -26.14
CA ALA A 136 -18.79 -0.44 -25.50
C ALA A 136 -19.05 -0.66 -24.01
N GLY A 137 -18.58 0.27 -23.16
CA GLY A 137 -18.63 0.19 -21.71
C GLY A 137 -17.35 -0.34 -21.06
N ASP A 138 -16.47 -1.00 -21.81
CA ASP A 138 -15.22 -1.54 -21.28
C ASP A 138 -14.24 -0.41 -20.92
N ARG A 139 -13.43 -0.70 -19.92
CA ARG A 139 -12.24 0.08 -19.62
C ARG A 139 -11.02 -0.58 -20.21
N VAL A 140 -10.21 0.18 -20.93
CA VAL A 140 -8.98 -0.35 -21.55
C VAL A 140 -8.00 -0.76 -20.45
N PRO A 141 -7.60 -2.06 -20.37
CA PRO A 141 -6.89 -2.61 -19.23
C PRO A 141 -5.36 -2.37 -19.26
N ALA A 142 -4.81 -2.03 -20.41
CA ALA A 142 -3.38 -1.86 -20.67
C ALA A 142 -3.17 -0.97 -21.89
N ASP A 143 -1.94 -0.62 -22.24
CA ASP A 143 -1.69 0.10 -23.49
C ASP A 143 -1.72 -0.89 -24.67
N LEU A 144 -2.59 -0.62 -25.63
CA LEU A 144 -2.91 -1.51 -26.75
C LEU A 144 -2.55 -0.87 -28.09
N ARG A 145 -2.05 -1.69 -29.02
CA ARG A 145 -2.04 -1.40 -30.45
C ARG A 145 -3.28 -2.03 -31.08
N LEU A 146 -4.18 -1.19 -31.56
CA LEU A 146 -5.41 -1.64 -32.21
C LEU A 146 -5.11 -2.33 -33.55
N THR A 147 -5.67 -3.52 -33.75
CA THR A 147 -5.48 -4.35 -34.95
C THR A 147 -6.74 -4.50 -35.78
N LYS A 148 -7.90 -4.45 -35.11
CA LYS A 148 -9.22 -4.41 -35.73
C LYS A 148 -10.11 -3.44 -34.99
N VAL A 149 -10.87 -2.67 -35.73
CA VAL A 149 -11.75 -1.61 -35.17
C VAL A 149 -13.04 -1.57 -35.99
N SER A 150 -14.18 -1.40 -35.30
CA SER A 150 -15.48 -1.13 -35.90
C SER A 150 -16.18 -0.06 -35.07
N ASP A 151 -16.22 1.16 -35.59
CA ASP A 151 -16.83 2.36 -34.99
C ASP A 151 -16.41 2.59 -33.53
N LEU A 152 -15.11 2.39 -33.24
CA LEU A 152 -14.56 2.47 -31.90
C LEU A 152 -14.27 3.91 -31.50
N PHE A 153 -14.94 4.37 -30.46
CA PHE A 153 -14.76 5.68 -29.85
C PHE A 153 -14.31 5.53 -28.40
N LEU A 154 -13.22 6.22 -28.04
CA LEU A 154 -12.66 6.19 -26.71
C LEU A 154 -12.70 7.56 -26.04
N SER A 155 -13.05 7.60 -24.76
CA SER A 155 -12.82 8.76 -23.90
C SER A 155 -11.47 8.62 -23.21
N GLN A 156 -10.61 9.62 -23.36
CA GLN A 156 -9.28 9.67 -22.75
C GLN A 156 -9.21 10.61 -21.54
N ALA A 157 -10.35 10.98 -20.97
CA ALA A 157 -10.45 11.92 -19.86
C ALA A 157 -9.57 11.53 -18.64
N ALA A 158 -9.39 10.23 -18.39
CA ALA A 158 -8.55 9.74 -17.29
C ALA A 158 -7.04 10.01 -17.47
N ILE A 159 -6.59 10.30 -18.71
CA ILE A 159 -5.17 10.53 -19.03
C ILE A 159 -4.92 12.00 -19.33
N THR A 160 -5.76 12.61 -20.16
CA THR A 160 -5.57 13.98 -20.65
C THR A 160 -6.28 15.02 -19.79
N GLY A 161 -7.24 14.61 -18.95
CA GLY A 161 -8.15 15.50 -18.23
C GLY A 161 -9.24 16.12 -19.11
N GLU A 162 -9.22 15.87 -20.41
CA GLU A 162 -10.18 16.41 -21.37
C GLU A 162 -11.26 15.37 -21.71
N SER A 163 -12.52 15.78 -21.68
CA SER A 163 -13.66 14.89 -21.99
C SER A 163 -13.85 14.61 -23.48
N ALA A 164 -12.85 14.89 -24.30
CA ALA A 164 -12.91 14.64 -25.73
C ALA A 164 -13.06 13.14 -26.03
N ILE A 165 -13.96 12.83 -26.95
CA ILE A 165 -14.15 11.48 -27.49
C ILE A 165 -13.37 11.40 -28.80
N LEU A 166 -12.50 10.40 -28.90
CA LEU A 166 -11.63 10.20 -30.07
C LEU A 166 -12.06 8.95 -30.81
N GLU A 167 -12.23 9.09 -32.12
CA GLU A 167 -12.38 7.97 -33.03
C GLU A 167 -11.05 7.24 -33.18
N LYS A 168 -11.10 5.91 -33.15
CA LYS A 168 -9.93 5.05 -33.27
C LYS A 168 -9.97 4.21 -34.54
N ASN A 169 -8.80 3.97 -35.12
CA ASN A 169 -8.67 3.11 -36.31
C ASN A 169 -7.51 2.12 -36.15
N ALA A 170 -7.47 1.10 -37.01
CA ALA A 170 -6.43 0.08 -36.97
C ALA A 170 -5.28 0.31 -37.97
N GLN A 171 -5.33 1.39 -38.75
CA GLN A 171 -4.37 1.63 -39.82
C GLN A 171 -2.96 1.91 -39.22
N ALA A 172 -1.94 1.51 -39.95
CA ALA A 172 -0.58 1.89 -39.61
C ALA A 172 -0.38 3.37 -39.94
N LEU A 173 -0.09 4.16 -38.92
CA LEU A 173 0.22 5.59 -39.06
C LEU A 173 1.73 5.78 -39.14
N SER A 174 2.17 6.66 -40.02
CA SER A 174 3.54 7.16 -39.99
C SER A 174 3.65 8.16 -38.86
N TYR A 175 4.35 7.78 -37.78
CA TYR A 175 4.57 8.65 -36.63
C TYR A 175 5.46 9.84 -37.02
N SER A 176 4.97 11.04 -36.78
CA SER A 176 5.79 12.25 -36.82
C SER A 176 6.18 12.64 -35.40
N ASN A 177 7.46 12.89 -35.12
CA ASN A 177 7.99 13.24 -33.80
C ASN A 177 7.33 14.47 -33.12
N SER A 178 6.45 15.16 -33.81
CA SER A 178 5.72 16.36 -33.33
C SER A 178 4.32 16.03 -32.74
N GLU A 179 3.81 14.81 -32.88
CA GLU A 179 2.48 14.46 -32.41
C GLU A 179 2.52 13.85 -31.02
N SER A 180 1.55 14.19 -30.18
CA SER A 180 1.38 13.54 -28.88
C SER A 180 0.95 12.08 -29.05
N LEU A 181 1.54 11.16 -28.30
CA LEU A 181 1.16 9.74 -28.32
C LEU A 181 -0.33 9.53 -28.09
N THR A 182 -0.97 10.37 -27.28
CA THR A 182 -2.40 10.29 -26.96
C THR A 182 -3.30 10.61 -28.15
N GLN A 183 -2.80 11.30 -29.18
CA GLN A 183 -3.53 11.63 -30.40
C GLN A 183 -3.50 10.52 -31.44
N LEU A 184 -2.62 9.52 -31.29
CA LEU A 184 -2.51 8.43 -32.25
C LEU A 184 -3.81 7.59 -32.24
N GLU A 185 -4.43 7.50 -33.42
CA GLU A 185 -5.72 6.84 -33.57
C GLU A 185 -5.63 5.30 -33.43
N ASN A 186 -4.46 4.75 -33.67
CA ASN A 186 -4.21 3.31 -33.63
C ASN A 186 -3.73 2.79 -32.28
N LEU A 187 -3.69 3.65 -31.24
CA LEU A 187 -3.35 3.30 -29.87
C LEU A 187 -4.54 3.53 -28.94
N ALA A 188 -4.72 2.60 -28.00
CA ALA A 188 -5.65 2.74 -26.89
C ALA A 188 -4.85 2.62 -25.60
N PHE A 189 -5.01 3.57 -24.68
CA PHE A 189 -4.22 3.64 -23.48
C PHE A 189 -5.00 3.11 -22.27
N MET A 190 -4.28 2.57 -21.33
CA MET A 190 -4.83 2.12 -20.06
C MET A 190 -5.67 3.21 -19.39
N ALA A 191 -6.73 2.81 -18.70
CA ALA A 191 -7.69 3.66 -17.99
C ALA A 191 -8.63 4.50 -18.90
N THR A 192 -8.50 4.46 -20.23
CA THR A 192 -9.50 5.04 -21.14
C THR A 192 -10.76 4.15 -21.21
N THR A 193 -11.89 4.75 -21.55
CA THR A 193 -13.19 4.05 -21.59
C THR A 193 -13.72 3.97 -23.02
N VAL A 194 -14.20 2.80 -23.43
CA VAL A 194 -14.88 2.59 -24.71
C VAL A 194 -16.29 3.16 -24.62
N ILE A 195 -16.55 4.20 -25.42
CA ILE A 195 -17.86 4.86 -25.45
C ILE A 195 -18.81 4.13 -26.39
N SER A 196 -18.30 3.73 -27.57
CA SER A 196 -19.08 2.98 -28.56
C SER A 196 -18.20 2.12 -29.43
N GLY A 197 -18.81 1.18 -30.15
CA GLY A 197 -18.13 0.30 -31.09
C GLY A 197 -17.44 -0.88 -30.44
N LYS A 198 -16.55 -1.52 -31.19
CA LYS A 198 -15.75 -2.66 -30.75
C LYS A 198 -14.37 -2.66 -31.40
N GLY A 199 -13.41 -3.27 -30.75
CA GLY A 199 -12.04 -3.36 -31.27
C GLY A 199 -11.28 -4.57 -30.73
N GLU A 200 -10.22 -4.92 -31.45
CA GLU A 200 -9.19 -5.86 -30.98
C GLU A 200 -7.86 -5.15 -30.94
N GLY A 201 -7.10 -5.35 -29.89
CA GLY A 201 -5.77 -4.74 -29.75
C GLY A 201 -4.77 -5.67 -29.09
N ILE A 202 -3.51 -5.54 -29.48
CA ILE A 202 -2.39 -6.26 -28.89
C ILE A 202 -1.82 -5.42 -27.75
N VAL A 203 -1.58 -6.05 -26.61
CA VAL A 203 -0.99 -5.42 -25.43
C VAL A 203 0.47 -5.08 -25.70
N LEU A 204 0.81 -3.80 -25.58
CA LEU A 204 2.16 -3.25 -25.74
C LEU A 204 2.88 -3.09 -24.40
N ALA A 205 2.16 -2.62 -23.38
CA ALA A 205 2.69 -2.36 -22.06
C ALA A 205 1.64 -2.68 -20.98
N VAL A 206 2.09 -3.11 -19.80
CA VAL A 206 1.26 -3.52 -18.66
C VAL A 206 1.68 -2.80 -17.38
N GLY A 207 0.75 -2.56 -16.48
CA GLY A 207 0.99 -2.01 -15.14
C GLY A 207 1.77 -0.70 -15.15
N LYS A 208 2.92 -0.67 -14.51
CA LYS A 208 3.77 0.52 -14.34
C LYS A 208 4.40 1.03 -15.63
N ASP A 209 4.50 0.17 -16.65
CA ASP A 209 5.13 0.51 -17.93
C ASP A 209 4.15 1.12 -18.92
N THR A 210 2.85 1.18 -18.58
CA THR A 210 1.83 1.88 -19.35
C THR A 210 1.99 3.41 -19.24
N LEU A 211 1.40 4.15 -20.18
CA LEU A 211 1.36 5.60 -20.10
C LEU A 211 0.70 6.07 -18.80
N TYR A 212 -0.45 5.49 -18.45
CA TYR A 212 -1.13 5.77 -17.19
C TYR A 212 -0.26 5.41 -15.97
N GLY A 213 0.46 4.28 -16.02
CA GLY A 213 1.39 3.86 -14.99
C GLY A 213 2.55 4.83 -14.78
N SER A 214 2.97 5.53 -15.83
CA SER A 214 4.03 6.53 -15.74
C SER A 214 3.60 7.77 -14.96
N PHE A 215 2.32 8.17 -15.04
CA PHE A 215 1.74 9.27 -14.26
C PHE A 215 1.42 8.88 -12.82
N THR A 216 1.02 7.60 -12.63
CA THR A 216 0.71 7.04 -11.31
C THR A 216 1.93 6.43 -10.62
N LYS A 217 3.13 6.68 -11.13
CA LYS A 217 4.33 6.42 -10.31
C LYS A 217 4.12 7.18 -9.01
N GLU A 218 3.57 6.43 -8.03
CA GLU A 218 3.38 6.94 -6.67
C GLU A 218 4.66 7.67 -6.30
N ASP A 219 4.56 8.96 -6.13
CA ASP A 219 5.60 9.69 -5.45
C ASP A 219 5.69 9.02 -4.07
N PRO A 220 6.81 8.34 -3.75
CA PRO A 220 6.96 7.68 -2.45
C PRO A 220 6.71 8.65 -1.30
N ASP A 221 6.76 9.96 -1.59
CA ASP A 221 6.56 11.03 -0.64
C ASP A 221 5.08 11.26 -0.26
N GLU A 222 4.09 10.92 -1.06
CA GLU A 222 2.70 11.22 -0.73
C GLU A 222 2.13 10.25 0.32
N LYS A 223 2.39 8.95 0.22
CA LYS A 223 2.10 7.99 1.31
C LYS A 223 3.01 8.17 2.52
N GLN A 224 4.25 8.63 2.31
CA GLN A 224 5.15 9.00 3.38
C GLN A 224 4.73 10.31 4.08
N SER A 225 4.09 11.27 3.41
CA SER A 225 3.72 12.55 4.02
C SER A 225 2.68 12.36 5.11
N PHE A 226 1.70 11.48 4.92
CA PHE A 226 0.72 11.15 5.94
C PHE A 226 1.33 10.37 7.12
N GLN A 227 2.17 9.36 6.83
CA GLN A 227 2.92 8.65 7.85
C GLN A 227 3.95 9.55 8.55
N LYS A 228 4.58 10.50 7.84
CA LYS A 228 5.45 11.53 8.42
C LYS A 228 4.66 12.46 9.36
N GLY A 229 3.42 12.82 8.98
CA GLY A 229 2.51 13.59 9.83
C GLY A 229 2.17 12.87 11.14
N ALA A 230 1.75 11.61 11.07
CA ALA A 230 1.46 10.78 12.24
C ALA A 230 2.70 10.56 13.13
N ASN A 231 3.86 10.30 12.52
CA ASN A 231 5.13 10.19 13.24
C ASN A 231 5.54 11.53 13.88
N SER A 232 5.27 12.67 13.23
CA SER A 232 5.56 13.99 13.79
C SER A 232 4.77 14.24 15.07
N ILE A 233 3.49 13.87 15.09
CA ILE A 233 2.64 13.97 16.29
C ILE A 233 3.20 13.07 17.42
N ALA A 234 3.59 11.84 17.10
CA ALA A 234 4.21 10.94 18.07
C ALA A 234 5.51 11.52 18.66
N TRP A 235 6.35 12.17 17.84
CA TRP A 235 7.56 12.85 18.29
C TRP A 235 7.30 14.08 19.18
N VAL A 236 6.25 14.86 18.90
CA VAL A 236 5.82 15.98 19.74
C VAL A 236 5.37 15.45 21.09
N MET A 237 4.55 14.40 21.13
CA MET A 237 4.11 13.77 22.37
C MET A 237 5.27 13.19 23.17
N LEU A 238 6.24 12.57 22.50
CA LEU A 238 7.44 12.04 23.13
C LEU A 238 8.25 13.15 23.82
N ARG A 239 8.44 14.30 23.15
CA ARG A 239 9.11 15.47 23.74
C ARG A 239 8.36 16.01 24.94
N PHE A 240 7.01 16.09 24.84
CA PHE A 240 6.18 16.53 25.94
C PHE A 240 6.32 15.62 27.18
N ILE A 241 6.26 14.31 26.99
CA ILE A 241 6.45 13.30 28.04
C ILE A 241 7.86 13.41 28.63
N ALA A 242 8.90 13.55 27.79
CA ALA A 242 10.29 13.67 28.22
C ALA A 242 10.56 14.92 29.10
N VAL A 243 9.78 15.98 28.93
CA VAL A 243 9.83 17.18 29.78
C VAL A 243 8.96 17.00 31.03
N LEU A 244 7.80 16.39 30.90
CA LEU A 244 6.83 16.27 31.99
C LEU A 244 7.31 15.30 33.08
N ILE A 245 7.95 14.19 32.72
CA ILE A 245 8.45 13.18 33.69
C ILE A 245 9.40 13.81 34.71
N PRO A 246 10.49 14.54 34.31
CA PRO A 246 11.38 15.21 35.25
C PRO A 246 10.67 16.25 36.11
N ILE A 247 9.74 17.01 35.55
CA ILE A 247 8.98 18.03 36.29
C ILE A 247 8.18 17.38 37.42
N VAL A 248 7.37 16.34 37.09
CA VAL A 248 6.57 15.63 38.07
C VAL A 248 7.44 14.96 39.12
N PHE A 249 8.57 14.38 38.73
CA PHE A 249 9.51 13.76 39.64
C PHE A 249 10.10 14.77 40.61
N ILE A 250 10.57 15.93 40.12
CA ILE A 250 11.16 17.00 40.95
C ILE A 250 10.11 17.57 41.93
N LEU A 251 8.89 17.84 41.47
CA LEU A 251 7.81 18.31 42.31
C LEU A 251 7.50 17.33 43.47
N LEU A 252 7.48 16.05 43.20
CA LEU A 252 7.26 15.02 44.23
C LEU A 252 8.44 14.94 45.21
N GLN A 253 9.68 15.15 44.76
CA GLN A 253 10.83 15.20 45.62
C GLN A 253 10.80 16.41 46.59
N ILE A 254 10.39 17.58 46.07
CA ILE A 254 10.27 18.82 46.89
C ILE A 254 9.17 18.67 47.96
N THR A 255 8.11 17.93 47.65
CA THR A 255 7.00 17.64 48.62
C THR A 255 7.31 16.53 49.62
N GLY A 256 8.55 16.04 49.66
CA GLY A 256 9.02 15.04 50.64
C GLY A 256 8.69 13.61 50.27
N GLY A 257 8.37 13.33 48.98
CA GLY A 257 8.13 11.97 48.46
C GLY A 257 9.38 11.11 48.52
N ARG A 258 9.19 9.80 48.80
CA ARG A 258 10.27 8.82 48.70
C ARG A 258 10.72 8.69 47.27
N TRP A 259 12.02 8.68 47.01
CA TRP A 259 12.60 8.69 45.65
C TRP A 259 11.99 7.65 44.72
N LEU A 260 11.84 6.42 45.21
CA LEU A 260 11.29 5.32 44.42
C LEU A 260 9.81 5.49 44.10
N GLU A 261 9.02 5.96 45.05
CA GLU A 261 7.58 6.21 44.87
C GLU A 261 7.32 7.37 43.92
N SER A 262 8.10 8.45 44.04
CA SER A 262 8.05 9.62 43.16
C SER A 262 8.40 9.25 41.73
N PHE A 263 9.40 8.40 41.54
CA PHE A 263 9.80 7.90 40.23
C PHE A 263 8.71 7.00 39.61
N ALA A 264 8.20 6.05 40.39
CA ALA A 264 7.10 5.16 39.90
C ALA A 264 5.84 5.96 39.55
N PHE A 265 5.50 6.99 40.31
CA PHE A 265 4.36 7.85 40.00
C PHE A 265 4.59 8.67 38.74
N ALA A 266 5.76 9.31 38.55
CA ALA A 266 6.08 10.06 37.35
C ALA A 266 6.02 9.15 36.09
N LEU A 267 6.47 7.92 36.24
CA LEU A 267 6.38 6.88 35.19
C LEU A 267 4.94 6.53 34.86
N SER A 268 4.09 6.35 35.86
CA SER A 268 2.66 6.03 35.69
C SER A 268 1.92 7.16 34.97
N VAL A 269 2.26 8.42 35.27
CA VAL A 269 1.72 9.59 34.57
C VAL A 269 2.15 9.60 33.10
N ALA A 270 3.41 9.26 32.82
CA ALA A 270 3.91 9.14 31.44
C ALA A 270 3.14 8.09 30.64
N VAL A 271 2.90 6.92 31.22
CA VAL A 271 2.12 5.84 30.59
C VAL A 271 0.67 6.26 30.35
N GLY A 272 0.03 6.93 31.32
CA GLY A 272 -1.36 7.39 31.21
C GLY A 272 -1.59 8.51 30.19
N LEU A 273 -0.57 9.28 29.86
CA LEU A 273 -0.64 10.34 28.85
C LEU A 273 -0.38 9.86 27.42
N MET A 274 -0.07 8.60 27.24
CA MET A 274 0.20 8.06 25.93
C MET A 274 -1.09 7.85 25.13
N PRO A 275 -1.22 8.48 23.95
CA PRO A 275 -2.38 8.27 23.08
C PRO A 275 -2.28 6.92 22.36
N GLU A 276 -2.83 5.86 22.98
CA GLU A 276 -2.85 4.52 22.36
C GLU A 276 -3.70 4.47 21.06
N MET A 277 -4.60 5.43 20.89
CA MET A 277 -5.60 5.46 19.83
C MET A 277 -5.17 6.17 18.54
N LEU A 278 -4.04 6.89 18.53
CA LEU A 278 -3.61 7.67 17.35
C LEU A 278 -3.37 6.82 16.10
N PRO A 279 -2.83 5.59 16.18
CA PRO A 279 -2.70 4.72 15.00
C PRO A 279 -4.01 4.07 14.57
N MET A 280 -5.10 4.24 15.32
CA MET A 280 -6.37 3.56 15.10
C MET A 280 -7.33 4.38 14.22
N VAL A 281 -7.08 5.68 14.08
CA VAL A 281 -7.89 6.64 13.30
C VAL A 281 -7.36 6.78 11.86
N ILE A 282 -6.27 6.12 11.55
CA ILE A 282 -5.59 6.06 10.26
C ILE A 282 -5.79 4.68 9.62
#